data_54d2bdf18220bb427c53f3f58118db0a
#
_entry.id   54d2bdf18220bb427c53f3f58118db0a
#
_cell.length_a   1.000
_cell.length_b   1.000
_cell.length_c   1.000
_cell.angle_alpha   90.00
_cell.angle_beta   90.00
_cell.angle_gamma   90.00
#
_symmetry.space_group_name_H-M   'P 1'
#
loop_
_entity.id
_entity.type
_entity.pdbx_description
1 polymer ?
#
loop_
_entity_poly.entity_id
_entity_poly.type
_entity_poly.pdbx_seq_one_letter_code
_entity_poly.pdbx_strand_id
1 'polypeptide(L)'
;MKTVVCGAGINGIATALWLRRAGVDVTLIDQKGPAAGTSFGNAGVLSSGSVIPITVPGIARKAPAMLVDPKSPLFIRWGYLPKLLPFLRRYLKYATLDHVRYYANSMHNLIGDSLIQHIDLAKGTGAEKFISNHDYCYAYSTQNRI
;
A
#
# COMPACT_ATOMS: atom_id res chain seq x y z
N MET A 1 18.78 10.09 -22.86
CA MET A 1 18.31 8.71 -22.69
C MET A 1 16.79 8.71 -22.92
N LYS A 2 16.27 7.82 -23.75
CA LYS A 2 14.83 7.67 -23.95
C LYS A 2 14.31 6.56 -23.04
N THR A 3 13.25 6.83 -22.32
CA THR A 3 12.66 5.89 -21.35
C THR A 3 11.17 5.74 -21.65
N VAL A 4 10.68 4.51 -21.57
CA VAL A 4 9.23 4.21 -21.68
C VAL A 4 8.73 3.77 -20.32
N VAL A 5 7.66 4.41 -19.86
CA VAL A 5 6.93 4.02 -18.65
C VAL A 5 5.63 3.35 -19.07
N CYS A 6 5.42 2.10 -18.67
CA CYS A 6 4.23 1.32 -18.99
C CYS A 6 3.23 1.38 -17.84
N GLY A 7 2.03 1.89 -18.13
CA GLY A 7 0.95 2.08 -17.15
C GLY A 7 0.84 3.53 -16.68
N ALA A 8 -0.32 4.15 -16.92
CA ALA A 8 -0.64 5.51 -16.53
C ALA A 8 -1.54 5.56 -15.28
N GLY A 9 -1.37 4.63 -14.34
CA GLY A 9 -1.87 4.76 -12.97
C GLY A 9 -1.04 5.77 -12.16
N ILE A 10 -1.39 5.98 -10.89
CA ILE A 10 -0.73 6.98 -10.04
C ILE A 10 0.79 6.81 -9.98
N ASN A 11 1.28 5.58 -9.84
CA ASN A 11 2.71 5.30 -9.77
C ASN A 11 3.41 5.59 -11.10
N GLY A 12 2.82 5.17 -12.24
CA GLY A 12 3.41 5.41 -13.56
C GLY A 12 3.46 6.89 -13.90
N ILE A 13 2.40 7.64 -13.59
CA ILE A 13 2.36 9.10 -13.80
C ILE A 13 3.41 9.78 -12.93
N ALA A 14 3.48 9.46 -11.62
CA ALA A 14 4.48 10.04 -10.72
C ALA A 14 5.91 9.75 -11.19
N THR A 15 6.19 8.49 -11.57
CA THR A 15 7.49 8.08 -12.12
C THR A 15 7.84 8.88 -13.37
N ALA A 16 6.91 8.99 -14.32
CA ALA A 16 7.14 9.72 -15.57
C ALA A 16 7.42 11.22 -15.31
N LEU A 17 6.69 11.83 -14.38
CA LEU A 17 6.88 13.23 -14.02
C LEU A 17 8.24 13.47 -13.36
N TRP A 18 8.66 12.63 -12.42
CA TRP A 18 9.98 12.74 -11.78
C TRP A 18 11.11 12.52 -12.78
N LEU A 19 11.00 11.55 -13.68
CA LEU A 19 11.98 11.35 -14.75
C LEU A 19 12.07 12.57 -15.69
N ARG A 20 10.91 13.17 -16.04
CA ARG A 20 10.89 14.41 -16.85
C ARG A 20 11.54 15.57 -16.14
N ARG A 21 11.30 15.76 -14.84
CA ARG A 21 11.99 16.78 -14.03
C ARG A 21 13.49 16.56 -13.95
N ALA A 22 13.94 15.30 -13.98
CA ALA A 22 15.35 14.92 -14.05
C ALA A 22 15.96 15.06 -15.46
N GLY A 23 15.25 15.64 -16.44
CA GLY A 23 15.72 15.86 -17.82
C GLY A 23 15.70 14.61 -18.70
N VAL A 24 15.03 13.55 -18.29
CA VAL A 24 14.90 12.31 -19.10
C VAL A 24 13.80 12.49 -20.14
N ASP A 25 14.05 12.03 -21.36
CA ASP A 25 13.02 11.94 -22.40
C ASP A 25 12.13 10.73 -22.13
N VAL A 26 10.86 10.97 -21.74
CA VAL A 26 9.93 9.95 -21.28
C VAL A 26 8.72 9.85 -22.17
N THR A 27 8.39 8.62 -22.56
CA THR A 27 7.11 8.25 -23.17
C THR A 27 6.29 7.42 -22.18
N LEU A 28 5.10 7.90 -21.81
CA LEU A 28 4.16 7.18 -20.97
C LEU A 28 3.11 6.50 -21.84
N ILE A 29 2.94 5.18 -21.68
CA ILE A 29 1.96 4.38 -22.43
C ILE A 29 0.99 3.66 -21.50
N ASP A 30 -0.28 3.61 -21.90
CA ASP A 30 -1.34 2.89 -21.18
C ASP A 30 -2.41 2.39 -22.16
N GLN A 31 -3.11 1.32 -21.79
CA GLN A 31 -4.17 0.73 -22.62
C GLN A 31 -5.42 1.60 -22.74
N LYS A 32 -5.77 2.33 -21.68
CA LYS A 32 -7.04 3.06 -21.53
C LYS A 32 -6.87 4.54 -21.26
N GLY A 33 -5.65 4.99 -21.01
CA GLY A 33 -5.34 6.37 -20.66
C GLY A 33 -5.12 6.62 -19.16
N PRO A 34 -4.83 7.87 -18.78
CA PRO A 34 -4.43 8.21 -17.42
C PRO A 34 -5.51 7.87 -16.39
N ALA A 35 -5.08 7.20 -15.32
CA ALA A 35 -5.90 6.79 -14.17
C ALA A 35 -7.12 5.90 -14.49
N ALA A 36 -7.29 5.41 -15.72
CA ALA A 36 -8.46 4.63 -16.12
C ALA A 36 -8.52 3.20 -15.57
N GLY A 37 -7.49 2.77 -14.84
CA GLY A 37 -7.41 1.45 -14.18
C GLY A 37 -7.68 1.53 -12.68
N THR A 38 -6.90 0.80 -11.89
CA THR A 38 -7.03 0.67 -10.41
C THR A 38 -6.90 2.01 -9.67
N SER A 39 -6.26 3.01 -10.25
CA SER A 39 -6.17 4.35 -9.66
C SER A 39 -7.49 5.11 -9.67
N PHE A 40 -8.43 4.75 -10.55
CA PHE A 40 -9.76 5.35 -10.57
C PHE A 40 -10.62 4.81 -9.44
N GLY A 41 -11.23 5.71 -8.67
CA GLY A 41 -12.17 5.35 -7.60
C GLY A 41 -11.51 4.68 -6.38
N ASN A 42 -10.18 4.76 -6.22
CA ASN A 42 -9.52 4.32 -5.00
C ASN A 42 -9.85 5.26 -3.81
N ALA A 43 -9.44 4.88 -2.61
CA ALA A 43 -9.72 5.67 -1.40
C ALA A 43 -9.00 7.03 -1.33
N GLY A 44 -8.09 7.32 -2.26
CA GLY A 44 -7.35 8.59 -2.30
C GLY A 44 -6.40 8.84 -1.13
N VAL A 45 -6.01 7.79 -0.40
CA VAL A 45 -5.16 7.91 0.79
C VAL A 45 -3.69 7.79 0.40
N LEU A 46 -2.91 8.84 0.66
CA LEU A 46 -1.44 8.83 0.58
C LEU A 46 -0.89 8.52 1.98
N SER A 47 -0.84 7.24 2.32
CA SER A 47 -0.50 6.80 3.67
C SER A 47 1.00 6.58 3.85
N SER A 48 1.75 7.62 4.18
CA SER A 48 3.18 7.55 4.51
C SER A 48 3.47 6.74 5.78
N GLY A 49 2.48 6.57 6.67
CA GLY A 49 2.59 5.81 7.91
C GLY A 49 2.20 4.33 7.81
N SER A 50 1.76 3.83 6.65
CA SER A 50 1.35 2.42 6.47
C SER A 50 2.55 1.48 6.33
N VAL A 51 3.43 1.49 7.32
CA VAL A 51 4.69 0.74 7.31
C VAL A 51 4.63 -0.58 8.09
N ILE A 52 3.57 -0.81 8.88
CA ILE A 52 3.45 -2.04 9.67
C ILE A 52 2.83 -3.15 8.83
N PRO A 53 3.50 -4.32 8.70
CA PRO A 53 2.95 -5.43 7.93
C PRO A 53 1.77 -6.08 8.67
N ILE A 54 0.87 -6.72 7.93
CA ILE A 54 -0.24 -7.51 8.52
C ILE A 54 0.31 -8.72 9.29
N THR A 55 1.49 -9.21 8.91
CA THR A 55 2.17 -10.36 9.53
C THR A 55 2.83 -9.95 10.83
N VAL A 56 2.04 -9.87 11.91
CA VAL A 56 2.52 -9.48 13.24
C VAL A 56 2.65 -10.70 14.16
N PRO A 57 3.49 -10.64 15.21
CA PRO A 57 3.59 -11.69 16.23
C PRO A 57 2.23 -12.04 16.83
N GLY A 58 1.97 -13.32 17.04
CA GLY A 58 0.72 -13.81 17.63
C GLY A 58 -0.45 -13.98 16.65
N ILE A 59 -0.30 -13.61 15.37
CA ILE A 59 -1.37 -13.76 14.37
C ILE A 59 -1.79 -15.24 14.23
N ALA A 60 -0.86 -16.18 14.27
CA ALA A 60 -1.15 -17.62 14.20
C ALA A 60 -2.08 -18.10 15.33
N ARG A 61 -1.94 -17.53 16.54
CA ARG A 61 -2.77 -17.87 17.70
C ARG A 61 -4.16 -17.25 17.61
N LYS A 62 -4.28 -16.08 16.97
CA LYS A 62 -5.55 -15.37 16.78
C LYS A 62 -6.36 -15.89 15.59
N ALA A 63 -5.69 -16.43 14.57
CA ALA A 63 -6.33 -16.86 13.33
C ALA A 63 -7.47 -17.88 13.51
N PRO A 64 -7.37 -18.93 14.37
CA PRO A 64 -8.48 -19.86 14.57
C PRO A 64 -9.75 -19.19 15.10
N ALA A 65 -9.62 -18.27 16.05
CA ALA A 65 -10.76 -17.51 16.57
C ALA A 65 -11.39 -16.61 15.49
N MET A 66 -10.56 -16.02 14.63
CA MET A 66 -11.03 -15.20 13.51
C MET A 66 -11.78 -16.01 12.44
N LEU A 67 -11.43 -17.28 12.25
CA LEU A 67 -12.07 -18.16 11.26
C LEU A 67 -13.48 -18.60 11.66
N VAL A 68 -13.78 -18.62 12.94
CA VAL A 68 -15.11 -18.99 13.45
C VAL A 68 -16.00 -17.78 13.74
N ASP A 69 -15.47 -16.58 13.70
CA ASP A 69 -16.22 -15.34 13.89
C ASP A 69 -16.83 -14.87 12.55
N PRO A 70 -18.17 -14.87 12.38
CA PRO A 70 -18.82 -14.43 11.15
C PRO A 70 -18.57 -12.95 10.80
N LYS A 71 -18.15 -12.14 11.76
CA LYS A 71 -17.81 -10.70 11.58
C LYS A 71 -16.35 -10.48 11.22
N SER A 72 -15.53 -11.53 11.25
CA SER A 72 -14.12 -11.44 10.91
C SER A 72 -13.93 -11.31 9.41
N PRO A 73 -12.98 -10.49 8.95
CA PRO A 73 -12.61 -10.42 7.54
C PRO A 73 -11.84 -11.65 7.05
N LEU A 74 -11.45 -12.56 7.96
CA LEU A 74 -10.69 -13.75 7.61
C LEU A 74 -11.61 -14.87 7.20
N PHE A 75 -11.58 -15.24 5.93
CA PHE A 75 -12.31 -16.38 5.38
C PHE A 75 -11.38 -17.36 4.71
N ILE A 76 -11.49 -18.64 5.03
CA ILE A 76 -10.76 -19.72 4.35
C ILE A 76 -11.74 -20.75 3.82
N ARG A 77 -11.64 -21.02 2.53
CA ARG A 77 -12.32 -22.19 1.95
C ARG A 77 -11.56 -23.44 2.36
N TRP A 78 -12.17 -24.26 3.23
CA TRP A 78 -11.51 -25.42 3.86
C TRP A 78 -10.92 -26.41 2.86
N GLY A 79 -11.58 -26.68 1.73
CA GLY A 79 -11.04 -27.51 0.67
C GLY A 79 -9.77 -26.96 -0.02
N TYR A 80 -9.47 -25.68 0.17
CA TYR A 80 -8.25 -25.05 -0.36
C TYR A 80 -7.09 -25.06 0.64
N LEU A 81 -7.37 -25.36 1.91
CA LEU A 81 -6.37 -25.29 2.99
C LEU A 81 -5.10 -26.09 2.71
N PRO A 82 -5.15 -27.35 2.17
CA PRO A 82 -3.93 -28.09 1.85
C PRO A 82 -3.02 -27.36 0.86
N LYS A 83 -3.59 -26.68 -0.13
CA LYS A 83 -2.83 -25.89 -1.12
C LYS A 83 -2.28 -24.60 -0.52
N LEU A 84 -2.93 -24.06 0.50
CA LEU A 84 -2.53 -22.84 1.18
C LEU A 84 -1.42 -23.07 2.23
N LEU A 85 -1.29 -24.28 2.78
CA LEU A 85 -0.33 -24.61 3.84
C LEU A 85 1.13 -24.21 3.54
N PRO A 86 1.69 -24.46 2.34
CA PRO A 86 3.07 -24.06 2.04
C PRO A 86 3.26 -22.54 2.12
N PHE A 87 2.28 -21.77 1.66
CA PHE A 87 2.27 -20.31 1.79
C PHE A 87 2.17 -19.89 3.25
N LEU A 88 1.22 -20.45 4.02
CA LEU A 88 1.03 -20.10 5.43
C LEU A 88 2.26 -20.40 6.28
N ARG A 89 2.96 -21.52 6.04
CA ARG A 89 4.23 -21.81 6.74
C ARG A 89 5.27 -20.73 6.49
N ARG A 90 5.44 -20.28 5.25
CA ARG A 90 6.37 -19.19 4.91
C ARG A 90 5.90 -17.87 5.52
N TYR A 91 4.63 -17.54 5.40
CA TYR A 91 4.02 -16.33 5.94
C TYR A 91 4.23 -16.22 7.46
N LEU A 92 3.92 -17.28 8.21
CA LEU A 92 4.04 -17.30 9.67
C LEU A 92 5.50 -17.30 10.16
N LYS A 93 6.45 -17.78 9.34
CA LYS A 93 7.87 -17.66 9.65
C LYS A 93 8.31 -16.21 9.85
N TYR A 94 7.68 -15.27 9.15
CA TYR A 94 7.98 -13.85 9.23
C TYR A 94 7.14 -13.11 10.28
N ALA A 95 6.27 -13.79 11.01
CA ALA A 95 5.47 -13.20 12.09
C ALA A 95 6.32 -13.00 13.37
N THR A 96 7.46 -12.34 13.25
CA THR A 96 8.39 -12.02 14.33
C THR A 96 8.57 -10.52 14.49
N LEU A 97 8.89 -10.07 15.70
CA LEU A 97 9.07 -8.64 15.98
C LEU A 97 10.24 -8.04 15.17
N ASP A 98 11.32 -8.80 14.99
CA ASP A 98 12.48 -8.34 14.23
C ASP A 98 12.13 -8.15 12.75
N HIS A 99 11.33 -9.07 12.19
CA HIS A 99 10.87 -8.91 10.82
C HIS A 99 9.94 -7.71 10.66
N VAL A 100 9.04 -7.49 11.61
CA VAL A 100 8.15 -6.29 11.62
C VAL A 100 8.98 -5.00 11.63
N ARG A 101 10.01 -4.93 12.48
CA ARG A 101 10.91 -3.76 12.56
C ARG A 101 11.69 -3.56 11.24
N TYR A 102 12.27 -4.65 10.72
CA TYR A 102 12.99 -4.60 9.45
C TYR A 102 12.09 -4.12 8.31
N TYR A 103 10.89 -4.69 8.22
CA TYR A 103 9.90 -4.31 7.20
C TYR A 103 9.48 -2.85 7.35
N ALA A 104 9.15 -2.41 8.57
CA ALA A 104 8.73 -1.05 8.83
C ALA A 104 9.80 -0.02 8.45
N ASN A 105 11.06 -0.27 8.80
CA ASN A 105 12.17 0.60 8.41
C ASN A 105 12.37 0.64 6.89
N SER A 106 12.31 -0.51 6.24
CA SER A 106 12.46 -0.60 4.78
C SER A 106 11.32 0.11 4.05
N MET A 107 10.08 -0.09 4.51
CA MET A 107 8.90 0.59 3.94
C MET A 107 8.92 2.09 4.20
N HIS A 108 9.35 2.53 5.38
CA HIS A 108 9.47 3.95 5.69
C HIS A 108 10.41 4.67 4.69
N ASN A 109 11.53 4.04 4.34
CA ASN A 109 12.45 4.59 3.35
C ASN A 109 11.84 4.71 1.94
N LEU A 110 10.81 3.90 1.63
CA LEU A 110 10.14 3.92 0.32
C LEU A 110 8.94 4.86 0.27
N ILE A 111 8.18 4.97 1.35
CA ILE A 111 6.89 5.67 1.35
C ILE A 111 6.79 6.84 2.33
N GLY A 112 7.79 7.02 3.22
CA GLY A 112 7.72 7.99 4.31
C GLY A 112 7.51 9.44 3.85
N ASP A 113 8.06 9.80 2.70
CA ASP A 113 7.95 11.13 2.09
C ASP A 113 6.90 11.21 0.95
N SER A 114 6.11 10.15 0.75
CA SER A 114 5.17 10.07 -0.39
C SER A 114 4.19 11.24 -0.47
N LEU A 115 3.66 11.72 0.65
CA LEU A 115 2.77 12.89 0.67
C LEU A 115 3.49 14.15 0.20
N ILE A 116 4.68 14.41 0.73
CA ILE A 116 5.47 15.61 0.38
C ILE A 116 5.83 15.59 -1.10
N GLN A 117 6.23 14.43 -1.62
CA GLN A 117 6.56 14.26 -3.03
C GLN A 117 5.34 14.42 -3.94
N HIS A 118 4.16 13.96 -3.53
CA HIS A 118 2.92 14.19 -4.30
C HIS A 118 2.50 15.66 -4.30
N ILE A 119 2.61 16.35 -3.17
CA ILE A 119 2.38 17.79 -3.10
C ILE A 119 3.32 18.54 -4.04
N ASP A 120 4.61 18.17 -4.03
CA ASP A 120 5.59 18.81 -4.93
C ASP A 120 5.28 18.53 -6.41
N LEU A 121 4.91 17.29 -6.77
CA LEU A 121 4.49 16.96 -8.14
C LEU A 121 3.26 17.74 -8.60
N ALA A 122 2.30 17.97 -7.70
CA ALA A 122 1.08 18.68 -8.00
C ALA A 122 1.27 20.18 -8.17
N LYS A 123 2.36 20.75 -7.66
CA LYS A 123 2.62 22.19 -7.60
C LYS A 123 2.58 22.85 -8.98
N GLY A 124 1.78 23.91 -9.14
CA GLY A 124 1.61 24.62 -10.41
C GLY A 124 0.76 23.91 -11.46
N THR A 125 0.12 22.77 -11.12
CA THR A 125 -0.70 22.00 -12.05
C THR A 125 -2.22 22.19 -11.86
N GLY A 126 -2.62 22.88 -10.76
CA GLY A 126 -4.02 22.97 -10.34
C GLY A 126 -4.54 21.72 -9.63
N ALA A 127 -3.70 20.70 -9.46
CA ALA A 127 -4.04 19.48 -8.71
C ALA A 127 -3.85 19.64 -7.19
N GLU A 128 -3.17 20.68 -6.72
CA GLU A 128 -2.91 20.96 -5.30
C GLU A 128 -4.18 20.95 -4.47
N LYS A 129 -5.26 21.51 -5.00
CA LYS A 129 -6.56 21.59 -4.30
C LYS A 129 -7.19 20.23 -3.99
N PHE A 130 -6.71 19.15 -4.60
CA PHE A 130 -7.17 17.78 -4.36
C PHE A 130 -6.31 17.01 -3.36
N ILE A 131 -5.21 17.60 -2.89
CA ILE A 131 -4.32 17.01 -1.92
C ILE A 131 -4.45 17.79 -0.62
N SER A 132 -4.87 17.11 0.43
CA SER A 132 -5.00 17.70 1.77
C SER A 132 -4.22 16.87 2.78
N ASN A 133 -3.60 17.54 3.75
CA ASN A 133 -2.92 16.88 4.87
C ASN A 133 -3.86 16.83 6.06
N HIS A 134 -4.33 15.64 6.40
CA HIS A 134 -5.21 15.40 7.53
C HIS A 134 -4.72 14.21 8.34
N ASP A 135 -5.05 14.21 9.62
CA ASP A 135 -4.79 13.08 10.51
C ASP A 135 -5.64 11.87 10.09
N TYR A 136 -5.04 10.69 10.17
CA TYR A 136 -5.74 9.43 9.95
C TYR A 136 -6.34 8.96 11.25
N CYS A 137 -7.67 8.92 11.32
CA CYS A 137 -8.38 8.52 12.53
C CYS A 137 -8.70 7.02 12.53
N TYR A 138 -8.21 6.31 13.56
CA TYR A 138 -8.61 4.93 13.83
C TYR A 138 -9.73 4.92 14.85
N ALA A 139 -10.90 4.38 14.47
CA ALA A 139 -12.03 4.20 15.36
C ALA A 139 -12.12 2.76 15.88
N TYR A 140 -12.22 2.58 17.17
CA TYR A 140 -12.36 1.28 17.82
C TYR A 140 -13.69 1.21 18.57
N SER A 141 -14.37 0.07 18.48
CA SER A 141 -15.68 -0.16 19.16
C SER A 141 -15.55 -0.37 20.68
N THR A 142 -14.34 -0.64 21.19
CA THR A 142 -14.06 -0.86 22.61
C THR A 142 -12.70 -0.31 23.00
N GLN A 143 -12.56 0.18 24.25
CA GLN A 143 -11.28 0.71 24.80
C GLN A 143 -10.15 -0.34 24.91
N ASN A 144 -10.50 -1.63 24.91
CA ASN A 144 -9.52 -2.72 25.06
C ASN A 144 -8.76 -3.11 23.77
N ARG A 145 -8.85 -2.31 22.71
CA ARG A 145 -8.19 -2.56 21.42
C ARG A 145 -7.09 -1.55 21.07
N ILE A 146 -6.69 -0.74 22.04
CA ILE A 146 -5.53 0.18 21.92
C ILE A 146 -4.26 -0.55 22.32
#